data_765292c11b12f0e168ecaa05f3362771
#
_entry.id   765292c11b12f0e168ecaa05f3362771
#
_cell.length_a   1.000
_cell.length_b   1.000
_cell.length_c   1.000
_cell.angle_alpha   90.00
_cell.angle_beta   90.00
_cell.angle_gamma   90.00
#
_symmetry.space_group_name_H-M   'P 1'
#
loop_
_entity.id
_entity.type
_entity.pdbx_description
1 polymer ?
#
loop_
_entity_poly.entity_id
_entity_poly.type
_entity_poly.pdbx_seq_one_letter_code
_entity_poly.pdbx_strand_id
1 'polypeptide(L)'
;MCIRDRRNAIALVGQETALFDETIAQNIRLGRLDATDAQVQAAAEAAHVTDFADSLPLGLNTPVGPRGGSLSGGQRQRVAIARAMLRDAPILLLDEPTSALDARSEQLVNEALRRLSAGRTTLVIAHRLSTIRAADHIVVMDQGAVIEQGTHEALMARKGAYARLNQLQSAGLSAPL
;
A
#
# COMPACT_ATOMS: atom_id res chain seq x y z
N MET A 1 -13.12 -7.54 22.76
CA MET A 1 -12.49 -7.76 21.43
C MET A 1 -11.11 -8.38 21.65
N CYS A 2 -10.86 -9.59 21.15
CA CYS A 2 -9.58 -10.25 21.36
C CYS A 2 -8.51 -9.73 20.37
N ILE A 3 -7.22 -10.05 20.61
CA ILE A 3 -6.12 -9.62 19.73
C ILE A 3 -6.32 -10.15 18.29
N ARG A 4 -6.86 -11.36 18.15
CA ARG A 4 -7.16 -11.97 16.85
C ARG A 4 -8.20 -11.15 16.07
N ASP A 5 -9.29 -10.73 16.74
CA ASP A 5 -10.35 -9.95 16.10
C ASP A 5 -9.83 -8.61 15.60
N ARG A 6 -8.99 -7.92 16.40
CA ARG A 6 -8.33 -6.67 15.97
C ARG A 6 -7.43 -6.88 14.76
N ARG A 7 -6.62 -7.94 14.77
CA ARG A 7 -5.75 -8.25 13.63
C ARG A 7 -6.55 -8.59 12.38
N ASN A 8 -7.69 -9.26 12.50
CA ASN A 8 -8.56 -9.58 11.38
C ASN A 8 -9.22 -8.34 10.77
N ALA A 9 -9.46 -7.30 11.57
CA ALA A 9 -10.03 -6.05 11.11
C ALA A 9 -9.03 -5.13 10.37
N ILE A 10 -7.75 -5.49 10.31
CA ILE A 10 -6.69 -4.64 9.74
C ILE A 10 -5.96 -5.38 8.64
N ALA A 11 -5.78 -4.73 7.49
CA ALA A 11 -4.81 -5.11 6.46
C ALA A 11 -3.66 -4.10 6.42
N LEU A 12 -2.43 -4.59 6.28
CA LEU A 12 -1.22 -3.76 6.21
C LEU A 12 -0.53 -3.97 4.87
N VAL A 13 -0.18 -2.86 4.20
CA VAL A 13 0.75 -2.83 3.08
C VAL A 13 1.91 -1.94 3.47
N GLY A 14 3.05 -2.56 3.80
CA GLY A 14 4.25 -1.86 4.26
C GLY A 14 5.17 -1.44 3.13
N GLN A 15 6.15 -0.62 3.46
CA GLN A 15 7.24 -0.19 2.58
C GLN A 15 8.09 -1.38 2.11
N GLU A 16 8.51 -2.21 3.06
CA GLU A 16 9.20 -3.47 2.77
C GLU A 16 8.18 -4.59 2.59
N THR A 17 8.10 -5.10 1.36
CA THR A 17 7.20 -6.20 1.03
C THR A 17 7.85 -7.53 1.36
N ALA A 18 7.49 -8.11 2.50
CA ALA A 18 7.92 -9.46 2.87
C ALA A 18 7.10 -10.51 2.09
N LEU A 19 7.76 -11.25 1.20
CA LEU A 19 7.23 -12.44 0.57
C LEU A 19 7.93 -13.68 1.14
N PHE A 20 7.16 -14.76 1.30
CA PHE A 20 7.69 -16.06 1.69
C PHE A 20 8.23 -16.79 0.47
N ASP A 21 9.18 -17.70 0.68
CA ASP A 21 9.75 -18.54 -0.38
C ASP A 21 8.77 -19.63 -0.81
N GLU A 22 7.72 -19.17 -1.46
CA GLU A 22 6.55 -19.92 -1.91
C GLU A 22 6.13 -19.41 -3.30
N THR A 23 5.04 -19.90 -3.85
CA THR A 23 4.52 -19.38 -5.12
C THR A 23 3.83 -18.02 -4.97
N ILE A 24 3.62 -17.30 -6.07
CA ILE A 24 2.84 -16.06 -6.10
C ILE A 24 1.44 -16.31 -5.50
N ALA A 25 0.74 -17.36 -5.95
CA ALA A 25 -0.59 -17.71 -5.44
C ALA A 25 -0.61 -17.98 -3.95
N GLN A 26 0.37 -18.71 -3.42
CA GLN A 26 0.48 -19.00 -1.99
C GLN A 26 0.75 -17.74 -1.17
N ASN A 27 1.60 -16.84 -1.67
CA ASN A 27 1.82 -15.54 -1.05
C ASN A 27 0.55 -14.67 -0.98
N ILE A 28 -0.28 -14.68 -2.02
CA ILE A 28 -1.58 -13.99 -2.01
C ILE A 28 -2.53 -14.65 -1.01
N ARG A 29 -2.59 -16.00 -1.00
CA ARG A 29 -3.46 -16.80 -0.12
C ARG A 29 -3.20 -16.56 1.38
N LEU A 30 -2.03 -16.07 1.78
CA LEU A 30 -1.76 -15.66 3.16
C LEU A 30 -2.71 -14.55 3.67
N GLY A 31 -3.37 -13.82 2.78
CA GLY A 31 -4.43 -12.87 3.15
C GLY A 31 -5.64 -13.56 3.78
N ARG A 32 -6.02 -14.74 3.25
CA ARG A 32 -7.11 -15.59 3.74
C ARG A 32 -6.82 -17.05 3.34
N LEU A 33 -6.44 -17.87 4.31
CA LEU A 33 -5.93 -19.23 4.08
C LEU A 33 -6.96 -20.19 3.47
N ASP A 34 -8.25 -19.97 3.75
CA ASP A 34 -9.38 -20.76 3.23
C ASP A 34 -9.93 -20.25 1.89
N ALA A 35 -9.26 -19.26 1.27
CA ALA A 35 -9.68 -18.71 -0.01
C ALA A 35 -9.56 -19.75 -1.14
N THR A 36 -10.57 -19.79 -2.01
CA THR A 36 -10.55 -20.61 -3.21
C THR A 36 -9.56 -20.08 -4.25
N ASP A 37 -9.15 -20.92 -5.22
CA ASP A 37 -8.27 -20.49 -6.31
C ASP A 37 -8.89 -19.34 -7.11
N ALA A 38 -10.21 -19.36 -7.34
CA ALA A 38 -10.92 -18.29 -8.02
C ALA A 38 -10.83 -16.94 -7.26
N GLN A 39 -10.88 -16.96 -5.93
CA GLN A 39 -10.72 -15.77 -5.12
C GLN A 39 -9.28 -15.24 -5.13
N VAL A 40 -8.29 -16.13 -5.13
CA VAL A 40 -6.87 -15.77 -5.28
C VAL A 40 -6.63 -15.15 -6.65
N GLN A 41 -7.19 -15.75 -7.71
CA GLN A 41 -7.11 -15.25 -9.09
C GLN A 41 -7.72 -13.83 -9.19
N ALA A 42 -8.94 -13.64 -8.67
CA ALA A 42 -9.62 -12.35 -8.69
C ALA A 42 -8.81 -11.26 -7.94
N ALA A 43 -8.19 -11.60 -6.80
CA ALA A 43 -7.33 -10.68 -6.07
C ALA A 43 -6.05 -10.36 -6.85
N ALA A 44 -5.47 -11.33 -7.56
CA ALA A 44 -4.31 -11.14 -8.41
C ALA A 44 -4.61 -10.20 -9.60
N GLU A 45 -5.75 -10.38 -10.25
CA GLU A 45 -6.23 -9.51 -11.34
C GLU A 45 -6.47 -8.08 -10.85
N ALA A 46 -7.19 -7.93 -9.73
CA ALA A 46 -7.50 -6.62 -9.16
C ALA A 46 -6.25 -5.81 -8.78
N ALA A 47 -5.16 -6.50 -8.43
CA ALA A 47 -3.86 -5.90 -8.07
C ALA A 47 -2.85 -5.89 -9.25
N HIS A 48 -3.27 -6.17 -10.49
CA HIS A 48 -2.38 -6.23 -11.67
C HIS A 48 -1.22 -7.24 -11.55
N VAL A 49 -1.39 -8.30 -10.77
CA VAL A 49 -0.39 -9.37 -10.65
C VAL A 49 -0.38 -10.24 -11.90
N THR A 50 -1.55 -10.51 -12.49
CA THR A 50 -1.70 -11.30 -13.72
C THR A 50 -0.97 -10.68 -14.90
N ASP A 51 -0.86 -9.35 -14.98
CA ASP A 51 -0.16 -8.63 -16.05
C ASP A 51 1.29 -9.10 -16.26
N PHE A 52 1.94 -9.56 -15.18
CA PHE A 52 3.28 -10.12 -15.30
C PHE A 52 3.32 -11.65 -15.08
N ALA A 53 2.43 -12.18 -14.25
CA ALA A 53 2.42 -13.59 -13.93
C ALA A 53 2.09 -14.45 -15.17
N ASP A 54 1.19 -14.00 -16.05
CA ASP A 54 0.79 -14.70 -17.26
C ASP A 54 1.93 -14.85 -18.28
N SER A 55 2.96 -14.02 -18.19
CA SER A 55 4.19 -14.14 -18.99
C SER A 55 5.18 -15.17 -18.42
N LEU A 56 4.97 -15.66 -17.20
CA LEU A 56 5.84 -16.63 -16.54
C LEU A 56 5.38 -18.06 -16.88
N PRO A 57 6.32 -19.04 -17.01
CA PRO A 57 5.99 -20.41 -17.42
C PRO A 57 4.95 -21.12 -16.54
N LEU A 58 4.89 -20.79 -15.25
CA LEU A 58 3.97 -21.38 -14.28
C LEU A 58 2.87 -20.41 -13.80
N GLY A 59 2.72 -19.24 -14.45
CA GLY A 59 1.74 -18.24 -14.05
C GLY A 59 1.82 -17.87 -12.57
N LEU A 60 0.68 -17.86 -11.89
CA LEU A 60 0.61 -17.63 -10.44
C LEU A 60 1.28 -18.74 -9.59
N ASN A 61 1.56 -19.92 -10.16
CA ASN A 61 2.28 -20.98 -9.47
C ASN A 61 3.80 -20.83 -9.54
N THR A 62 4.30 -19.72 -10.09
CA THR A 62 5.74 -19.44 -10.15
C THR A 62 6.29 -19.18 -8.75
N PRO A 63 7.37 -19.88 -8.31
CA PRO A 63 8.06 -19.60 -7.07
C PRO A 63 8.69 -18.20 -7.08
N VAL A 64 8.56 -17.45 -5.98
CA VAL A 64 9.10 -16.08 -5.89
C VAL A 64 10.55 -16.04 -5.36
N GLY A 65 11.06 -17.17 -4.88
CA GLY A 65 12.38 -17.30 -4.28
C GLY A 65 12.50 -16.63 -2.90
N PRO A 66 13.66 -16.75 -2.23
CA PRO A 66 13.87 -16.19 -0.92
C PRO A 66 13.57 -14.68 -0.89
N ARG A 67 12.70 -14.25 0.03
CA ARG A 67 12.22 -12.86 0.18
C ARG A 67 11.64 -12.25 -1.10
N GLY A 68 11.15 -13.06 -2.04
CA GLY A 68 10.63 -12.58 -3.32
C GLY A 68 11.71 -12.09 -4.29
N GLY A 69 12.94 -12.62 -4.19
CA GLY A 69 14.10 -12.17 -4.95
C GLY A 69 13.98 -12.31 -6.47
N SER A 70 13.09 -13.19 -6.95
CA SER A 70 12.82 -13.38 -8.39
C SER A 70 11.90 -12.28 -8.98
N LEU A 71 11.29 -11.44 -8.15
CA LEU A 71 10.36 -10.39 -8.55
C LEU A 71 10.97 -8.99 -8.44
N SER A 72 10.58 -8.08 -9.32
CA SER A 72 10.91 -6.66 -9.17
C SER A 72 10.21 -6.04 -7.93
N GLY A 73 10.66 -4.86 -7.48
CA GLY A 73 10.04 -4.15 -6.36
C GLY A 73 8.53 -3.91 -6.57
N GLY A 74 8.15 -3.43 -7.75
CA GLY A 74 6.75 -3.21 -8.11
C GLY A 74 5.92 -4.48 -8.23
N GLN A 75 6.51 -5.60 -8.68
CA GLN A 75 5.86 -6.91 -8.70
C GLN A 75 5.60 -7.42 -7.28
N ARG A 76 6.60 -7.36 -6.39
CA ARG A 76 6.41 -7.72 -4.97
C ARG A 76 5.32 -6.89 -4.31
N GLN A 77 5.31 -5.58 -4.57
CA GLN A 77 4.30 -4.68 -4.00
C GLN A 77 2.88 -5.04 -4.46
N ARG A 78 2.68 -5.37 -5.74
CA ARG A 78 1.39 -5.81 -6.27
C ARG A 78 0.93 -7.13 -5.64
N VAL A 79 1.84 -8.07 -5.38
CA VAL A 79 1.52 -9.32 -4.65
C VAL A 79 1.08 -9.01 -3.22
N ALA A 80 1.72 -8.07 -2.51
CA ALA A 80 1.29 -7.65 -1.16
C ALA A 80 -0.07 -6.95 -1.18
N ILE A 81 -0.36 -6.15 -2.19
CA ILE A 81 -1.67 -5.51 -2.38
C ILE A 81 -2.75 -6.57 -2.65
N ALA A 82 -2.47 -7.57 -3.52
CA ALA A 82 -3.38 -8.70 -3.77
C ALA A 82 -3.69 -9.48 -2.47
N ARG A 83 -2.68 -9.71 -1.63
CA ARG A 83 -2.83 -10.29 -0.29
C ARG A 83 -3.77 -9.47 0.59
N ALA A 84 -3.60 -8.14 0.60
CA ALA A 84 -4.46 -7.23 1.36
C ALA A 84 -5.90 -7.18 0.81
N MET A 85 -6.09 -7.25 -0.51
CA MET A 85 -7.39 -7.35 -1.16
C MET A 85 -8.12 -8.64 -0.76
N LEU A 86 -7.40 -9.78 -0.81
CA LEU A 86 -7.95 -11.08 -0.43
C LEU A 86 -8.34 -11.16 1.05
N ARG A 87 -7.61 -10.44 1.91
CA ARG A 87 -7.92 -10.33 3.34
C ARG A 87 -9.23 -9.61 3.60
N ASP A 88 -9.59 -8.64 2.79
CA ASP A 88 -10.84 -7.88 2.82
C ASP A 88 -11.16 -7.23 4.19
N ALA A 89 -10.15 -6.64 4.82
CA ALA A 89 -10.29 -6.00 6.12
C ALA A 89 -10.89 -4.58 5.99
N PRO A 90 -11.73 -4.13 6.95
CA PRO A 90 -12.35 -2.80 6.90
C PRO A 90 -11.38 -1.64 7.15
N ILE A 91 -10.24 -1.90 7.78
CA ILE A 91 -9.19 -0.89 8.05
C ILE A 91 -7.94 -1.25 7.26
N LEU A 92 -7.43 -0.29 6.52
CA LEU A 92 -6.21 -0.42 5.72
C LEU A 92 -5.11 0.50 6.29
N LEU A 93 -3.94 -0.07 6.55
CA LEU A 93 -2.74 0.67 6.90
C LEU A 93 -1.78 0.61 5.71
N LEU A 94 -1.36 1.78 5.21
CA LEU A 94 -0.41 1.93 4.11
C LEU A 94 0.82 2.67 4.62
N ASP A 95 1.99 2.04 4.50
CA ASP A 95 3.27 2.62 4.90
C ASP A 95 4.17 2.76 3.66
N GLU A 96 4.21 3.95 3.08
CA GLU A 96 4.97 4.30 1.86
C GLU A 96 4.95 3.25 0.73
N PRO A 97 3.80 2.80 0.28
CA PRO A 97 3.71 1.63 -0.60
C PRO A 97 4.29 1.84 -2.01
N THR A 98 4.77 3.04 -2.36
CA THR A 98 5.29 3.36 -3.70
C THR A 98 6.71 3.90 -3.70
N SER A 99 7.43 3.82 -2.57
CA SER A 99 8.82 4.25 -2.50
C SER A 99 9.72 3.38 -3.42
N ALA A 100 10.66 4.02 -4.12
CA ALA A 100 11.66 3.37 -4.96
C ALA A 100 11.12 2.54 -6.16
N LEU A 101 9.94 2.86 -6.70
CA LEU A 101 9.40 2.22 -7.90
C LEU A 101 9.69 3.06 -9.15
N ASP A 102 9.85 2.38 -10.29
CA ASP A 102 9.84 3.03 -11.61
C ASP A 102 8.44 3.58 -11.93
N ALA A 103 8.36 4.56 -12.84
CA ALA A 103 7.11 5.26 -13.15
C ALA A 103 5.95 4.35 -13.60
N ARG A 104 6.24 3.29 -14.35
CA ARG A 104 5.21 2.34 -14.82
C ARG A 104 4.70 1.47 -13.67
N SER A 105 5.62 0.92 -12.88
CA SER A 105 5.28 0.13 -11.69
C SER A 105 4.50 0.96 -10.68
N GLU A 106 4.89 2.23 -10.48
CA GLU A 106 4.19 3.16 -9.61
C GLU A 106 2.74 3.40 -10.04
N GLN A 107 2.50 3.61 -11.33
CA GLN A 107 1.14 3.80 -11.85
C GLN A 107 0.24 2.61 -11.55
N LEU A 108 0.70 1.37 -11.82
CA LEU A 108 -0.06 0.14 -11.55
C LEU A 108 -0.30 -0.07 -10.05
N VAL A 109 0.72 0.18 -9.22
CA VAL A 109 0.58 0.10 -7.76
C VAL A 109 -0.43 1.12 -7.25
N ASN A 110 -0.39 2.37 -7.72
CA ASN A 110 -1.34 3.41 -7.32
C ASN A 110 -2.78 3.07 -7.76
N GLU A 111 -2.97 2.46 -8.93
CA GLU A 111 -4.29 1.99 -9.37
C GLU A 111 -4.82 0.87 -8.46
N ALA A 112 -3.98 -0.13 -8.17
CA ALA A 112 -4.32 -1.21 -7.25
C ALA A 112 -4.64 -0.69 -5.83
N LEU A 113 -3.87 0.28 -5.31
CA LEU A 113 -4.12 0.90 -4.02
C LEU A 113 -5.44 1.68 -3.98
N ARG A 114 -5.79 2.40 -5.04
CA ARG A 114 -7.09 3.09 -5.13
C ARG A 114 -8.26 2.09 -5.08
N ARG A 115 -8.15 0.96 -5.80
CA ARG A 115 -9.16 -0.12 -5.74
C ARG A 115 -9.23 -0.73 -4.33
N LEU A 116 -8.07 -0.98 -3.71
CA LEU A 116 -8.00 -1.53 -2.35
C LEU A 116 -8.62 -0.59 -1.31
N SER A 117 -8.41 0.73 -1.42
CA SER A 117 -8.89 1.74 -0.46
C SER A 117 -10.39 2.04 -0.59
N ALA A 118 -11.02 1.71 -1.72
CA ALA A 118 -12.42 2.00 -1.96
C ALA A 118 -13.35 1.40 -0.89
N GLY A 119 -14.13 2.24 -0.21
CA GLY A 119 -15.08 1.83 0.82
C GLY A 119 -14.47 1.39 2.16
N ARG A 120 -13.18 1.66 2.39
CA ARG A 120 -12.46 1.30 3.62
C ARG A 120 -11.92 2.52 4.35
N THR A 121 -11.79 2.40 5.67
CA THR A 121 -11.02 3.38 6.44
C THR A 121 -9.54 3.15 6.17
N THR A 122 -8.88 4.13 5.55
CA THR A 122 -7.47 4.01 5.15
C THR A 122 -6.62 5.01 5.92
N LEU A 123 -5.62 4.51 6.63
CA LEU A 123 -4.57 5.31 7.26
C LEU A 123 -3.30 5.16 6.41
N VAL A 124 -2.77 6.30 5.94
CA VAL A 124 -1.59 6.33 5.06
C VAL A 124 -0.47 7.12 5.72
N ILE A 125 0.70 6.54 5.86
CA ILE A 125 1.94 7.28 6.08
C ILE A 125 2.44 7.66 4.68
N ALA A 126 2.42 8.97 4.38
CA ALA A 126 2.69 9.47 3.04
C ALA A 126 3.83 10.48 3.04
N HIS A 127 4.77 10.27 2.12
CA HIS A 127 5.85 11.21 1.81
C HIS A 127 5.63 11.91 0.45
N ARG A 128 4.58 11.55 -0.28
CA ARG A 128 4.23 12.18 -1.57
C ARG A 128 3.07 13.16 -1.41
N LEU A 129 3.30 14.36 -1.90
CA LEU A 129 2.34 15.46 -1.80
C LEU A 129 0.98 15.13 -2.44
N SER A 130 0.97 14.37 -3.56
CA SER A 130 -0.25 13.94 -4.23
C SER A 130 -1.13 13.05 -3.34
N THR A 131 -0.52 12.13 -2.60
CA THR A 131 -1.22 11.25 -1.65
C THR A 131 -1.78 12.05 -0.48
N ILE A 132 -0.98 13.00 0.06
CA ILE A 132 -1.39 13.83 1.19
C ILE A 132 -2.58 14.73 0.80
N ARG A 133 -2.53 15.36 -0.38
CA ARG A 133 -3.60 16.26 -0.86
C ARG A 133 -4.93 15.55 -1.10
N ALA A 134 -4.89 14.26 -1.45
CA ALA A 134 -6.07 13.46 -1.72
C ALA A 134 -6.75 12.90 -0.46
N ALA A 135 -6.16 13.10 0.73
CA ALA A 135 -6.70 12.58 1.98
C ALA A 135 -7.85 13.45 2.50
N ASP A 136 -8.91 12.81 2.99
CA ASP A 136 -10.06 13.48 3.62
C ASP A 136 -9.64 14.19 4.92
N HIS A 137 -8.66 13.65 5.63
CA HIS A 137 -8.16 14.20 6.88
C HIS A 137 -6.65 13.99 6.99
N ILE A 138 -5.91 15.06 7.31
CA ILE A 138 -4.46 15.07 7.45
C ILE A 138 -4.13 15.28 8.91
N VAL A 139 -3.18 14.49 9.42
CA VAL A 139 -2.61 14.62 10.76
C VAL A 139 -1.12 14.90 10.62
N VAL A 140 -0.67 16.03 11.14
CA VAL A 140 0.75 16.39 11.17
C VAL A 140 1.29 16.08 12.56
N MET A 141 2.35 15.29 12.60
CA MET A 141 3.01 14.87 13.84
C MET A 141 4.43 15.43 13.90
N ASP A 142 4.84 15.84 15.09
CA ASP A 142 6.21 16.23 15.39
C ASP A 142 6.57 15.75 16.81
N GLN A 143 7.76 15.15 16.96
CA GLN A 143 8.27 14.61 18.22
C GLN A 143 7.24 13.72 18.97
N GLY A 144 6.47 12.90 18.23
CA GLY A 144 5.48 12.00 18.79
C GLY A 144 4.15 12.65 19.19
N ALA A 145 3.96 13.96 18.97
CA ALA A 145 2.74 14.70 19.24
C ALA A 145 2.02 15.13 17.95
N VAL A 146 0.69 15.18 18.00
CA VAL A 146 -0.11 15.80 16.93
C VAL A 146 -0.04 17.31 17.09
N ILE A 147 0.54 18.01 16.10
CA ILE A 147 0.69 19.47 16.13
C ILE A 147 -0.35 20.18 15.27
N GLU A 148 -0.83 19.58 14.19
CA GLU A 148 -1.89 20.09 13.34
C GLU A 148 -2.76 18.95 12.80
N GLN A 149 -4.04 19.23 12.56
CA GLN A 149 -4.93 18.30 11.87
C GLN A 149 -6.05 19.04 11.14
N GLY A 150 -6.54 18.46 10.04
CA GLY A 150 -7.63 19.03 9.22
C GLY A 150 -7.54 18.61 7.75
N THR A 151 -8.32 19.27 6.90
CA THR A 151 -8.22 19.09 5.45
C THR A 151 -7.03 19.86 4.87
N HIS A 152 -6.65 19.53 3.64
CA HIS A 152 -5.57 20.25 2.93
C HIS A 152 -5.79 21.77 2.92
N GLU A 153 -7.01 22.20 2.54
CA GLU A 153 -7.36 23.63 2.43
C GLU A 153 -7.28 24.33 3.78
N ALA A 154 -7.84 23.70 4.82
CA ALA A 154 -7.83 24.28 6.18
C ALA A 154 -6.41 24.44 6.72
N LEU A 155 -5.54 23.44 6.50
CA LEU A 155 -4.15 23.47 6.96
C LEU A 155 -3.30 24.46 6.15
N MET A 156 -3.52 24.58 4.84
CA MET A 156 -2.86 25.60 4.01
C MET A 156 -3.25 27.02 4.43
N ALA A 157 -4.53 27.26 4.75
CA ALA A 157 -5.01 28.57 5.22
C ALA A 157 -4.38 29.00 6.57
N ARG A 158 -4.07 28.05 7.44
CA ARG A 158 -3.40 28.30 8.73
C ARG A 158 -1.94 28.75 8.61
N LYS A 159 -1.29 28.50 7.46
CA LYS A 159 0.12 28.82 7.20
C LYS A 159 1.09 28.24 8.26
N GLY A 160 0.73 27.13 8.86
CA GLY A 160 1.44 26.45 9.93
C GLY A 160 2.54 25.48 9.43
N ALA A 161 2.80 24.43 10.21
CA ALA A 161 3.81 23.41 9.90
C ALA A 161 3.49 22.68 8.59
N TYR A 162 2.22 22.29 8.38
CA TYR A 162 1.77 21.67 7.15
C TYR A 162 2.06 22.51 5.90
N ALA A 163 1.70 23.78 5.94
CA ALA A 163 1.90 24.67 4.79
C ALA A 163 3.39 24.82 4.44
N ARG A 164 4.27 24.90 5.46
CA ARG A 164 5.73 24.93 5.26
C ARG A 164 6.25 23.65 4.64
N LEU A 165 5.83 22.46 5.14
CA LEU A 165 6.19 21.16 4.59
C LEU A 165 5.74 21.03 3.13
N ASN A 166 4.50 21.44 2.82
CA ASN A 166 3.97 21.43 1.48
C ASN A 166 4.77 22.32 0.51
N GLN A 167 5.23 23.50 0.95
CA GLN A 167 6.07 24.37 0.15
C GLN A 167 7.45 23.78 -0.13
N LEU A 168 8.11 23.20 0.88
CA LEU A 168 9.41 22.55 0.74
C LEU A 168 9.35 21.39 -0.25
N GLN A 169 8.36 20.50 -0.14
CA GLN A 169 8.18 19.39 -1.07
C GLN A 169 7.83 19.86 -2.50
N SER A 170 7.04 20.93 -2.65
CA SER A 170 6.73 21.52 -3.96
C SER A 170 7.97 22.14 -4.63
N ALA A 171 8.94 22.60 -3.85
CA ALA A 171 10.22 23.12 -4.34
C ALA A 171 11.28 22.05 -4.61
N GLY A 172 10.94 20.76 -4.45
CA GLY A 172 11.87 19.64 -4.61
C GLY A 172 12.93 19.52 -3.51
N LEU A 173 12.76 20.24 -2.39
CA LEU A 173 13.64 20.20 -1.24
C LEU A 173 13.10 19.17 -0.24
N SER A 174 13.95 18.20 0.14
CA SER A 174 13.63 17.29 1.23
C SER A 174 13.53 18.10 2.53
N ALA A 175 12.42 17.96 3.25
CA ALA A 175 12.31 18.53 4.58
C ALA A 175 13.31 17.80 5.51
N PRO A 176 14.11 18.51 6.32
CA PRO A 176 14.83 17.87 7.41
C PRO A 176 13.78 17.39 8.43
N LEU A 177 13.84 16.10 8.76
CA LEU A 177 13.13 15.48 9.88
C LEU A 177 13.79 15.89 11.20
#